data_ef6762dc768d5b145db9d1424089e51a
#
_entry.id   ef6762dc768d5b145db9d1424089e51a
#
_cell.length_a   1.000
_cell.length_b   1.000
_cell.length_c   1.000
_cell.angle_alpha   90.00
_cell.angle_beta   90.00
_cell.angle_gamma   90.00
#
_symmetry.space_group_name_H-M   'P 1'
#
loop_
_entity.id
_entity.type
_entity.pdbx_description
1 polymer ?
#
loop_
_entity_poly.entity_id
_entity_poly.type
_entity_poly.pdbx_seq_one_letter_code
_entity_poly.pdbx_strand_id
1 'polypeptide(L)'
;SSSVPQEYLAEIREFGGDMRETYGVPVEEIQEAIKHGVRKVNIDTDIRLAMTAAVRRYLVENPSGFDPRAYLKKAREEAYKLCKSRYLAFGCEGQGAKIKPIGLSVMAAHYADGTLAQNVR
;
A
#
# COMPACT_ATOMS: atom_id res chain seq x y z
N SER A 1 8.07 1.32 6.00
CA SER A 1 7.52 0.80 6.51
C SER A 1 6.15 0.19 6.48
N SER A 2 6.08 -1.01 5.97
CA SER A 2 4.89 -1.83 6.05
C SER A 2 4.60 -2.22 7.49
N SER A 3 3.33 -2.33 7.85
CA SER A 3 2.89 -2.66 9.22
C SER A 3 2.76 -4.17 9.44
N VAL A 4 2.70 -4.93 8.36
CA VAL A 4 2.51 -6.39 8.37
C VAL A 4 1.28 -6.78 9.20
N PRO A 5 0.06 -6.49 8.71
CA PRO A 5 -1.17 -6.78 9.45
C PRO A 5 -1.29 -8.27 9.76
N GLN A 6 -1.38 -8.60 11.06
CA GLN A 6 -1.34 -9.99 11.53
C GLN A 6 -2.58 -10.78 11.10
N GLU A 7 -3.70 -10.12 10.91
CA GLU A 7 -4.93 -10.70 10.39
C GLU A 7 -4.74 -11.35 9.01
N TYR A 8 -3.97 -10.72 8.10
CA TYR A 8 -3.68 -11.31 6.79
C TYR A 8 -2.72 -12.50 6.87
N LEU A 9 -1.77 -12.49 7.78
CA LEU A 9 -0.90 -13.65 8.02
C LEU A 9 -1.71 -14.84 8.55
N ALA A 10 -2.61 -14.59 9.50
CA ALA A 10 -3.50 -15.61 10.05
C ALA A 10 -4.42 -16.18 8.95
N GLU A 11 -5.04 -15.33 8.16
CA GLU A 11 -5.91 -15.74 7.06
C GLU A 11 -5.15 -16.54 5.98
N ILE A 12 -3.95 -16.12 5.62
CA ILE A 12 -3.12 -16.86 4.65
C ILE A 12 -2.81 -18.27 5.17
N ARG A 13 -2.49 -18.41 6.48
CA ARG A 13 -2.26 -19.72 7.11
C ARG A 13 -3.52 -20.57 7.14
N GLU A 14 -4.66 -19.99 7.51
CA GLU A 14 -5.96 -20.66 7.53
C GLU A 14 -6.32 -21.25 6.16
N PHE A 15 -6.02 -20.52 5.09
CA PHE A 15 -6.29 -20.95 3.71
C PHE A 15 -5.08 -21.61 3.02
N GLY A 16 -4.28 -22.35 3.77
CA GLY A 16 -3.25 -23.27 3.27
C GLY A 16 -1.93 -22.61 2.89
N GLY A 17 -1.66 -21.40 3.35
CA GLY A 17 -0.35 -20.77 3.17
C GLY A 17 0.62 -21.10 4.30
N ASP A 18 1.90 -21.22 3.96
CA ASP A 18 2.99 -21.36 4.94
C ASP A 18 3.72 -20.01 5.08
N MET A 19 3.23 -19.19 6.00
CA MET A 19 3.82 -17.89 6.30
C MET A 19 4.53 -17.93 7.65
N ARG A 20 5.81 -17.56 7.67
CA ARG A 20 6.57 -17.39 8.92
C ARG A 20 6.04 -16.20 9.71
N GLU A 21 6.25 -16.23 11.01
CA GLU A 21 6.05 -15.05 11.84
C GLU A 21 6.93 -13.91 11.33
N THR A 22 6.30 -12.76 11.11
CA THR A 22 6.99 -11.55 10.73
C THR A 22 6.19 -10.35 11.23
N TYR A 23 6.87 -9.29 11.56
CA TYR A 23 6.30 -8.07 12.12
C TYR A 23 6.82 -6.87 11.35
N GLY A 24 6.04 -5.82 11.34
CA GLY A 24 6.40 -4.53 10.76
C GLY A 24 6.34 -3.42 11.79
N VAL A 25 6.24 -2.19 11.31
CA VAL A 25 6.05 -1.02 12.15
C VAL A 25 4.57 -0.80 12.38
N PRO A 26 4.07 -0.80 13.63
CA PRO A 26 2.67 -0.50 13.93
C PRO A 26 2.21 0.82 13.28
N VAL A 27 0.95 0.85 12.85
CA VAL A 27 0.38 2.04 12.20
C VAL A 27 0.46 3.27 13.10
N GLU A 28 0.24 3.08 14.40
CA GLU A 28 0.29 4.12 15.43
C GLU A 28 1.70 4.74 15.55
N GLU A 29 2.74 3.93 15.44
CA GLU A 29 4.13 4.42 15.44
C GLU A 29 4.45 5.20 14.15
N ILE A 30 3.90 4.77 13.02
CA ILE A 30 4.02 5.53 11.76
C ILE A 30 3.30 6.88 11.90
N GLN A 31 2.11 6.91 12.50
CA GLN A 31 1.37 8.15 12.76
C GLN A 31 2.16 9.08 13.67
N GLU A 32 2.80 8.55 14.71
CA GLU A 32 3.67 9.35 15.59
C GLU A 32 4.88 9.90 14.83
N ALA A 33 5.54 9.07 14.03
CA ALA A 33 6.67 9.49 13.20
C ALA A 33 6.30 10.62 12.20
N ILE A 34 5.06 10.59 11.69
CA ILE A 34 4.56 11.67 10.82
C ILE A 34 4.50 13.01 11.55
N LYS A 35 4.12 13.02 12.82
CA LYS A 35 4.14 14.25 13.66
C LYS A 35 5.55 14.80 13.82
N HIS A 36 6.55 13.92 13.83
CA HIS A 36 7.96 14.28 13.98
C HIS A 36 8.72 14.45 12.65
N GLY A 37 8.02 14.61 11.54
CA GLY A 37 8.63 15.04 10.28
C GLY A 37 8.74 13.98 9.19
N VAL A 38 8.30 12.75 9.40
CA VAL A 38 8.19 11.77 8.32
C VAL A 38 7.16 12.26 7.29
N ARG A 39 7.56 12.30 6.02
CA ARG A 39 6.71 12.81 4.92
C ARG A 39 6.48 11.78 3.83
N LYS A 40 7.22 10.71 3.82
CA LYS A 40 7.05 9.60 2.86
C LYS A 40 7.08 8.28 3.60
N VAL A 41 6.06 7.46 3.35
CA VAL A 41 5.93 6.10 3.89
C VAL A 41 5.74 5.13 2.72
N ASN A 42 6.56 4.08 2.67
CA ASN A 42 6.41 3.03 1.68
C ASN A 42 5.57 1.89 2.27
N ILE A 43 4.50 1.52 1.58
CA ILE A 43 3.65 0.38 1.91
C ILE A 43 3.63 -0.56 0.71
N ASP A 44 4.21 -1.74 0.84
CA ASP A 44 4.23 -2.78 -0.18
C ASP A 44 3.79 -4.14 0.39
N THR A 45 4.47 -4.62 1.42
CA THR A 45 4.20 -5.93 2.02
C THR A 45 2.75 -6.07 2.46
N ASP A 46 2.17 -5.04 3.08
CA ASP A 46 0.78 -5.04 3.52
C ASP A 46 -0.19 -5.30 2.35
N ILE A 47 0.07 -4.65 1.19
CA ILE A 47 -0.75 -4.81 -0.02
C ILE A 47 -0.62 -6.24 -0.55
N ARG A 48 0.59 -6.77 -0.60
CA ARG A 48 0.84 -8.15 -1.06
C ARG A 48 0.14 -9.17 -0.17
N LEU A 49 0.19 -8.99 1.15
CA LEU A 49 -0.49 -9.84 2.12
C LEU A 49 -2.01 -9.80 1.94
N ALA A 50 -2.60 -8.60 1.84
CA ALA A 50 -4.03 -8.42 1.63
C ALA A 50 -4.52 -9.10 0.34
N MET A 51 -3.80 -8.91 -0.75
CA MET A 51 -4.14 -9.53 -2.04
C MET A 51 -4.01 -11.06 -1.98
N THR A 52 -2.94 -11.57 -1.37
CA THR A 52 -2.69 -13.01 -1.25
C THR A 52 -3.74 -13.69 -0.38
N ALA A 53 -4.10 -13.10 0.76
CA ALA A 53 -5.16 -13.58 1.63
C ALA A 53 -6.49 -13.69 0.88
N ALA A 54 -6.88 -12.63 0.17
CA ALA A 54 -8.12 -12.59 -0.59
C ALA A 54 -8.19 -13.65 -1.71
N VAL A 55 -7.08 -13.87 -2.43
CA VAL A 55 -7.01 -14.91 -3.47
C VAL A 55 -7.13 -16.30 -2.86
N ARG A 56 -6.40 -16.58 -1.78
CA ARG A 56 -6.45 -17.89 -1.11
C ARG A 56 -7.84 -18.19 -0.57
N ARG A 57 -8.45 -17.26 0.14
CA ARG A 57 -9.83 -17.37 0.63
C ARG A 57 -10.79 -17.69 -0.51
N TYR A 58 -10.74 -16.89 -1.60
CA TYR A 58 -11.61 -17.09 -2.74
C TYR A 58 -11.50 -18.51 -3.33
N LEU A 59 -10.29 -19.02 -3.52
CA LEU A 59 -10.05 -20.33 -4.12
C LEU A 59 -10.50 -21.48 -3.21
N VAL A 60 -10.42 -21.33 -1.91
CA VAL A 60 -10.94 -22.31 -0.95
C VAL A 60 -12.47 -22.29 -0.90
N GLU A 61 -13.07 -21.10 -0.87
CA GLU A 61 -14.53 -20.94 -0.87
C GLU A 61 -15.18 -21.31 -2.21
N ASN A 62 -14.41 -21.27 -3.30
CA ASN A 62 -14.87 -21.58 -4.65
C ASN A 62 -13.95 -22.61 -5.34
N PRO A 63 -14.01 -23.91 -4.95
CA PRO A 63 -13.07 -24.91 -5.43
C PRO A 63 -13.07 -25.11 -6.96
N SER A 64 -14.18 -24.80 -7.64
CA SER A 64 -14.30 -24.83 -9.11
C SER A 64 -13.92 -23.51 -9.79
N GLY A 65 -13.55 -22.49 -9.00
CA GLY A 65 -13.21 -21.18 -9.51
C GLY A 65 -11.84 -21.17 -10.20
N PHE A 66 -11.82 -20.92 -11.50
CA PHE A 66 -10.59 -20.91 -12.29
C PHE A 66 -10.35 -19.59 -13.04
N ASP A 67 -11.36 -18.71 -13.09
CA ASP A 67 -11.26 -17.46 -13.82
C ASP A 67 -10.46 -16.40 -13.00
N PRO A 68 -9.28 -15.96 -13.50
CA PRO A 68 -8.47 -14.97 -12.79
C PRO A 68 -9.19 -13.64 -12.57
N ARG A 69 -10.13 -13.27 -13.43
CA ARG A 69 -10.91 -12.03 -13.24
C ARG A 69 -11.71 -12.07 -11.95
N ALA A 70 -12.18 -13.23 -11.53
CA ALA A 70 -12.96 -13.41 -10.31
C ALA A 70 -12.08 -13.25 -9.05
N TYR A 71 -11.01 -14.04 -8.92
CA TYR A 71 -10.15 -13.96 -7.72
C TYR A 71 -9.28 -12.70 -7.68
N LEU A 72 -8.84 -12.16 -8.83
CA LEU A 72 -8.11 -10.89 -8.85
C LEU A 72 -9.01 -9.69 -8.55
N LYS A 73 -10.32 -9.78 -8.83
CA LYS A 73 -11.28 -8.79 -8.35
C LYS A 73 -11.28 -8.71 -6.82
N LYS A 74 -11.27 -9.87 -6.13
CA LYS A 74 -11.19 -9.92 -4.66
C LYS A 74 -9.88 -9.35 -4.14
N ALA A 75 -8.77 -9.69 -4.78
CA ALA A 75 -7.46 -9.12 -4.45
C ALA A 75 -7.47 -7.58 -4.56
N ARG A 76 -8.03 -7.04 -5.63
CA ARG A 76 -8.16 -5.59 -5.83
C ARG A 76 -9.03 -4.93 -4.77
N GLU A 77 -10.14 -5.56 -4.39
CA GLU A 77 -11.04 -5.04 -3.36
C GLU A 77 -10.34 -4.93 -2.00
N GLU A 78 -9.55 -5.94 -1.60
CA GLU A 78 -8.78 -5.90 -0.36
C GLU A 78 -7.63 -4.90 -0.43
N ALA A 79 -6.89 -4.84 -1.54
CA ALA A 79 -5.87 -3.81 -1.74
C ALA A 79 -6.44 -2.40 -1.63
N TYR A 80 -7.62 -2.15 -2.22
CA TYR A 80 -8.31 -0.87 -2.11
C TYR A 80 -8.65 -0.51 -0.67
N LYS A 81 -9.22 -1.45 0.09
CA LYS A 81 -9.58 -1.24 1.50
C LYS A 81 -8.34 -0.89 2.33
N LEU A 82 -7.27 -1.66 2.15
CA LEU A 82 -6.02 -1.42 2.84
C LEU A 82 -5.43 -0.04 2.50
N CYS A 83 -5.28 0.28 1.22
CA CYS A 83 -4.75 1.57 0.79
C CYS A 83 -5.57 2.73 1.35
N LYS A 84 -6.91 2.63 1.28
CA LYS A 84 -7.81 3.65 1.84
C LYS A 84 -7.56 3.81 3.34
N SER A 85 -7.46 2.73 4.10
CA SER A 85 -7.19 2.80 5.55
C SER A 85 -5.86 3.49 5.86
N ARG A 86 -4.82 3.27 5.05
CA ARG A 86 -3.52 3.92 5.21
C ARG A 86 -3.56 5.40 4.84
N TYR A 87 -4.28 5.78 3.79
CA TYR A 87 -4.49 7.20 3.46
C TYR A 87 -5.20 7.95 4.59
N LEU A 88 -6.21 7.34 5.19
CA LEU A 88 -6.91 7.93 6.34
C LEU A 88 -5.98 8.03 7.56
N ALA A 89 -5.30 6.93 7.91
CA ALA A 89 -4.41 6.87 9.06
C ALA A 89 -3.25 7.88 8.96
N PHE A 90 -2.74 8.14 7.76
CA PHE A 90 -1.60 9.03 7.53
C PHE A 90 -1.99 10.47 7.23
N GLY A 91 -3.26 10.84 7.39
CA GLY A 91 -3.74 12.21 7.23
C GLY A 91 -3.79 12.70 5.78
N CYS A 92 -3.89 11.79 4.81
CA CYS A 92 -3.97 12.15 3.39
C CYS A 92 -5.39 12.50 2.92
N GLU A 93 -6.40 12.32 3.77
CA GLU A 93 -7.79 12.62 3.44
C GLU A 93 -7.96 14.11 3.11
N GLY A 94 -8.73 14.41 2.07
CA GLY A 94 -9.02 15.78 1.65
C GLY A 94 -7.83 16.55 1.06
N GLN A 95 -6.67 15.91 0.86
CA GLN A 95 -5.47 16.60 0.33
C GLN A 95 -5.37 16.57 -1.20
N GLY A 96 -6.07 15.65 -1.88
CA GLY A 96 -5.93 15.45 -3.32
C GLY A 96 -6.20 16.70 -4.15
N ALA A 97 -7.22 17.48 -3.81
CA ALA A 97 -7.56 18.73 -4.51
C ALA A 97 -6.53 19.86 -4.31
N LYS A 98 -5.66 19.75 -3.31
CA LYS A 98 -4.61 20.74 -3.01
C LYS A 98 -3.34 20.50 -3.84
N ILE A 99 -3.19 19.32 -4.43
CA ILE A 99 -2.03 18.95 -5.22
C ILE A 99 -2.34 19.28 -6.67
N LYS A 100 -1.57 20.23 -7.24
CA LYS A 100 -1.68 20.59 -8.66
C LYS A 100 -0.52 19.97 -9.42
N PRO A 101 -0.78 19.23 -10.51
CA PRO A 101 0.28 18.74 -11.38
C PRO A 101 1.11 19.91 -11.93
N ILE A 102 2.43 19.74 -11.94
CA ILE A 102 3.32 20.68 -12.60
C ILE A 102 3.25 20.41 -14.10
N GLY A 103 2.97 21.43 -14.90
CA GLY A 103 2.89 21.31 -16.35
C GLY A 103 4.22 20.85 -16.96
N LEU A 104 4.15 20.07 -18.04
CA LEU A 104 5.32 19.49 -18.70
C LEU A 104 6.34 20.54 -19.14
N SER A 105 5.90 21.67 -19.66
CA SER A 105 6.77 22.78 -20.07
C SER A 105 7.55 23.39 -18.91
N VAL A 106 6.92 23.50 -17.73
CA VAL A 106 7.56 23.99 -16.51
C VAL A 106 8.62 23.00 -16.04
N MET A 107 8.28 21.71 -16.03
CA MET A 107 9.24 20.65 -15.67
C MET A 107 10.41 20.59 -16.66
N ALA A 108 10.17 20.72 -17.95
CA ALA A 108 11.23 20.77 -18.96
C ALA A 108 12.21 21.95 -18.73
N ALA A 109 11.69 23.12 -18.35
CA ALA A 109 12.52 24.27 -17.99
C ALA A 109 13.38 23.99 -16.75
N HIS A 110 12.83 23.37 -15.70
CA HIS A 110 13.58 22.98 -14.49
C HIS A 110 14.68 21.96 -14.77
N TYR A 111 14.47 21.05 -15.73
CA TYR A 111 15.54 20.13 -16.15
C TYR A 111 16.63 20.86 -16.97
N ALA A 112 16.25 21.83 -17.80
CA ALA A 112 17.17 22.55 -18.66
C ALA A 112 18.05 23.55 -17.87
N ASP A 113 17.51 24.20 -16.85
CA ASP A 113 18.22 25.18 -16.02
C ASP A 113 19.03 24.57 -14.86
N GLY A 114 18.96 23.25 -14.71
CA GLY A 114 19.69 22.53 -13.66
C GLY A 114 19.10 22.67 -12.24
N THR A 115 17.95 23.30 -12.08
CA THR A 115 17.31 23.50 -10.76
C THR A 115 17.04 22.18 -10.04
N LEU A 116 16.79 21.09 -10.79
CA LEU A 116 16.56 19.74 -10.24
C LEU A 116 17.86 18.96 -10.01
N ALA A 117 18.99 19.44 -10.51
CA ALA A 117 20.29 18.77 -10.33
C ALA A 117 20.91 19.02 -8.96
N GLN A 118 20.25 19.82 -8.12
CA GLN A 118 20.78 20.21 -6.81
C GLN A 118 20.38 19.25 -5.71
N ASN A 119 21.40 18.90 -4.93
CA ASN A 119 21.36 18.33 -3.58
C ASN A 119 21.15 16.83 -3.45
N VAL A 120 21.96 16.05 -4.16
CA VAL A 120 22.48 14.83 -3.55
C VAL A 120 23.82 15.18 -2.90
N ARG A 121 23.80 15.58 -1.64
CA ARG A 121 24.96 15.57 -0.76
C ARG A 121 24.90 14.36 0.12
#